data_e78bf066e08926699e132df0e06d0589
#
_entry.id   e78bf066e08926699e132df0e06d0589
#
_cell.length_a   1.000
_cell.length_b   1.000
_cell.length_c   1.000
_cell.angle_alpha   90.00
_cell.angle_beta   90.00
_cell.angle_gamma   90.00
#
_symmetry.space_group_name_H-M   'P 1'
#
loop_
_entity.id
_entity.type
_entity.pdbx_description
1 polymer ?
#
loop_
_entity_poly.entity_id
_entity_poly.type
_entity_poly.pdbx_seq_one_letter_code
_entity_poly.pdbx_strand_id
1 'polypeptide(L)'
;VGARRTPAPRLADVGAGRLRIAAYARHDHYGALRAGLDHLADRLRADGWAARVVADDNALVDRAAAVRAGIGWYGRNANVLLPGRGSWFVLGAVVTDAALPPSDPVDEGCGTCRRCIDGCPTGAIVEPGVVDARRCLAWLVQAPGSIPRVYRKALGGRLYGCDDCQEVCPVGRSEVVADGTEDPTADVEAVDVLEADDHELMERFGRWYIAERDPRYLR
;
A
#
# COMPACT_ATOMS: atom_id res chain seq x y z
N VAL A 1 -14.34 -3.67 9.31
CA VAL A 1 -13.15 -3.44 8.48
C VAL A 1 -12.22 -4.64 8.62
N GLY A 2 -11.63 -5.09 7.54
CA GLY A 2 -10.65 -6.18 7.49
C GLY A 2 -9.32 -5.71 6.93
N ALA A 3 -8.26 -6.42 7.27
CA ALA A 3 -6.93 -6.18 6.76
C ALA A 3 -6.32 -7.48 6.23
N ARG A 4 -5.69 -7.43 5.06
CA ARG A 4 -4.92 -8.53 4.50
C ARG A 4 -3.45 -8.15 4.48
N ARG A 5 -2.62 -9.03 5.06
CA ARG A 5 -1.16 -8.86 5.08
C ARG A 5 -0.58 -8.83 3.67
N THR A 6 0.37 -7.93 3.46
CA THR A 6 1.32 -7.96 2.35
C THR A 6 2.69 -8.38 2.90
N PRO A 7 3.50 -9.15 2.17
CA PRO A 7 4.87 -9.42 2.59
C PRO A 7 5.63 -8.11 2.76
N ALA A 8 6.37 -7.99 3.85
CA ALA A 8 7.29 -6.86 4.02
C ALA A 8 8.51 -7.08 3.13
N PRO A 9 8.98 -6.06 2.39
CA PRO A 9 10.15 -6.21 1.54
C PRO A 9 11.42 -6.37 2.36
N ARG A 10 12.40 -7.09 1.83
CA ARG A 10 13.77 -6.97 2.31
C ARG A 10 14.31 -5.58 1.93
N LEU A 11 15.05 -4.97 2.85
CA LEU A 11 15.78 -3.69 2.65
C LEU A 11 16.98 -3.85 1.69
N ALA A 12 16.97 -4.79 0.74
CA ALA A 12 18.07 -4.97 -0.20
C ALA A 12 18.00 -3.91 -1.29
N ASP A 13 19.12 -3.26 -1.54
CA ASP A 13 19.32 -2.43 -2.72
C ASP A 13 19.15 -3.33 -3.96
N VAL A 14 18.24 -2.98 -4.84
CA VAL A 14 18.15 -3.65 -6.13
C VAL A 14 19.40 -3.31 -6.93
N GLY A 15 20.06 -4.33 -7.50
CA GLY A 15 21.27 -4.15 -8.29
C GLY A 15 21.10 -3.14 -9.44
N ALA A 16 22.21 -2.66 -9.98
CA ALA A 16 22.18 -1.76 -11.13
C ALA A 16 21.38 -2.38 -12.30
N GLY A 17 20.50 -1.60 -12.90
CA GLY A 17 19.64 -2.05 -14.01
C GLY A 17 18.32 -2.71 -13.58
N ARG A 18 18.07 -2.89 -12.29
CA ARG A 18 16.82 -3.44 -11.79
C ARG A 18 15.89 -2.34 -11.25
N LEU A 19 14.58 -2.55 -11.41
CA LEU A 19 13.53 -1.63 -10.97
C LEU A 19 12.68 -2.29 -9.88
N ARG A 20 12.59 -1.65 -8.72
CA ARG A 20 11.87 -2.14 -7.54
C ARG A 20 10.36 -1.89 -7.64
N ILE A 21 9.58 -2.87 -7.20
CA ILE A 21 8.13 -2.81 -7.07
C ILE A 21 7.78 -2.80 -5.58
N ALA A 22 6.93 -1.87 -5.15
CA ALA A 22 6.46 -1.79 -3.78
C ALA A 22 5.66 -3.04 -3.38
N ALA A 23 5.75 -3.45 -2.11
CA ALA A 23 5.21 -4.72 -1.62
C ALA A 23 3.71 -4.91 -1.93
N TYR A 24 2.91 -3.84 -1.80
CA TYR A 24 1.48 -3.91 -2.07
C TYR A 24 1.13 -4.18 -3.55
N ALA A 25 2.06 -3.90 -4.47
CA ALA A 25 1.84 -4.01 -5.91
C ALA A 25 2.38 -5.31 -6.52
N ARG A 26 3.12 -6.13 -5.77
CA ARG A 26 3.73 -7.37 -6.27
C ARG A 26 2.71 -8.44 -6.59
N HIS A 27 1.69 -8.58 -5.75
CA HIS A 27 0.65 -9.59 -5.87
C HIS A 27 -0.75 -8.97 -5.80
N ASP A 28 -1.76 -9.73 -6.24
CA ASP A 28 -3.17 -9.34 -6.06
C ASP A 28 -3.65 -9.59 -4.63
N HIS A 29 -3.26 -8.68 -3.73
CA HIS A 29 -3.72 -8.72 -2.33
C HIS A 29 -5.19 -8.35 -2.19
N TYR A 30 -5.70 -7.49 -3.08
CA TYR A 30 -7.09 -7.04 -3.05
C TYR A 30 -8.07 -8.12 -3.49
N GLY A 31 -7.75 -8.94 -4.48
CA GLY A 31 -8.60 -10.06 -4.89
C GLY A 31 -8.86 -11.02 -3.73
N ALA A 32 -7.83 -11.42 -3.02
CA ALA A 32 -7.98 -12.31 -1.87
C ALA A 32 -8.64 -11.61 -0.65
N LEU A 33 -8.43 -10.29 -0.45
CA LEU A 33 -9.16 -9.53 0.57
C LEU A 33 -10.66 -9.46 0.23
N ARG A 34 -11.01 -9.13 -1.01
CA ARG A 34 -12.40 -9.07 -1.49
C ARG A 34 -13.10 -10.40 -1.28
N ALA A 35 -12.49 -11.53 -1.67
CA ALA A 35 -13.07 -12.87 -1.47
C ALA A 35 -13.43 -13.13 0.00
N GLY A 36 -12.55 -12.76 0.94
CA GLY A 36 -12.85 -12.88 2.38
C GLY A 36 -13.98 -11.96 2.85
N LEU A 37 -14.04 -10.73 2.33
CA LEU A 37 -15.10 -9.77 2.65
C LEU A 37 -16.43 -10.17 2.03
N ASP A 38 -16.43 -10.72 0.81
CA ASP A 38 -17.64 -11.24 0.15
C ASP A 38 -18.25 -12.38 0.94
N HIS A 39 -17.41 -13.33 1.42
CA HIS A 39 -17.89 -14.40 2.29
C HIS A 39 -18.56 -13.87 3.57
N LEU A 40 -17.98 -12.84 4.19
CA LEU A 40 -18.59 -12.18 5.36
C LEU A 40 -19.90 -11.47 5.00
N ALA A 41 -19.92 -10.75 3.86
CA ALA A 41 -21.12 -10.06 3.38
C ALA A 41 -22.26 -11.05 3.07
N ASP A 42 -21.94 -12.20 2.48
CA ASP A 42 -22.93 -13.25 2.19
C ASP A 42 -23.52 -13.86 3.47
N ARG A 43 -22.72 -14.02 4.51
CA ARG A 43 -23.21 -14.44 5.84
C ARG A 43 -24.21 -13.41 6.40
N LEU A 44 -23.87 -12.12 6.36
CA LEU A 44 -24.76 -11.06 6.83
C LEU A 44 -26.07 -11.01 6.03
N ARG A 45 -26.00 -11.19 4.71
CA ARG A 45 -27.17 -11.23 3.84
C ARG A 45 -28.06 -12.45 4.12
N ALA A 46 -27.45 -13.62 4.40
CA ALA A 46 -28.19 -14.83 4.77
C ALA A 46 -28.93 -14.65 6.11
N ASP A 47 -28.37 -13.84 7.02
CA ASP A 47 -29.01 -13.46 8.29
C ASP A 47 -30.05 -12.33 8.14
N GLY A 48 -30.30 -11.85 6.89
CA GLY A 48 -31.32 -10.83 6.58
C GLY A 48 -30.84 -9.39 6.58
N TRP A 49 -29.54 -9.14 6.74
CA TRP A 49 -28.96 -7.79 6.77
C TRP A 49 -28.54 -7.32 5.36
N ALA A 50 -28.58 -6.02 5.13
CA ALA A 50 -27.93 -5.45 3.96
C ALA A 50 -26.41 -5.47 4.17
N ALA A 51 -25.65 -5.81 3.14
CA ALA A 51 -24.19 -5.81 3.20
C ALA A 51 -23.55 -5.46 1.85
N ARG A 52 -22.58 -4.55 1.85
CA ARG A 52 -21.81 -4.13 0.67
C ARG A 52 -20.32 -4.19 0.98
N VAL A 53 -19.55 -4.88 0.13
CA VAL A 53 -18.09 -4.90 0.20
C VAL A 53 -17.53 -3.61 -0.42
N VAL A 54 -16.57 -3.03 0.27
CA VAL A 54 -15.82 -1.82 -0.14
C VAL A 54 -14.34 -2.10 0.07
N ALA A 55 -13.55 -2.11 -0.99
CA ALA A 55 -12.10 -2.28 -0.93
C ALA A 55 -11.49 -1.53 -2.13
N ASP A 56 -10.53 -0.63 -1.85
CA ASP A 56 -9.94 0.26 -2.83
C ASP A 56 -11.03 1.02 -3.62
N ASP A 57 -11.93 1.66 -2.89
CA ASP A 57 -13.13 2.34 -3.41
C ASP A 57 -13.24 3.73 -2.76
N ASN A 58 -13.44 4.74 -3.58
CA ASN A 58 -13.57 6.15 -3.13
C ASN A 58 -14.82 6.43 -2.27
N ALA A 59 -15.73 5.45 -2.14
CA ALA A 59 -16.91 5.60 -1.28
C ALA A 59 -16.58 5.59 0.23
N LEU A 60 -15.37 5.14 0.61
CA LEU A 60 -14.95 5.05 2.01
C LEU A 60 -13.52 5.56 2.18
N VAL A 61 -13.28 6.30 3.26
CA VAL A 61 -11.93 6.62 3.71
C VAL A 61 -11.40 5.46 4.57
N ASP A 62 -10.82 4.45 3.94
CA ASP A 62 -10.45 3.15 4.52
C ASP A 62 -9.65 3.30 5.82
N ARG A 63 -8.64 4.19 5.82
CA ARG A 63 -7.76 4.39 6.99
C ARG A 63 -8.52 4.94 8.19
N ALA A 64 -9.39 5.92 7.96
CA ALA A 64 -10.22 6.46 9.04
C ALA A 64 -11.22 5.41 9.57
N ALA A 65 -11.81 4.62 8.67
CA ALA A 65 -12.69 3.52 9.06
C ALA A 65 -11.95 2.44 9.85
N ALA A 66 -10.73 2.07 9.44
CA ALA A 66 -9.90 1.09 10.14
C ALA A 66 -9.54 1.52 11.56
N VAL A 67 -9.16 2.79 11.76
CA VAL A 67 -8.86 3.33 13.09
C VAL A 67 -10.10 3.32 13.97
N ARG A 68 -11.26 3.76 13.46
CA ARG A 68 -12.52 3.73 14.20
C ARG A 68 -12.99 2.30 14.52
N ALA A 69 -12.65 1.34 13.68
CA ALA A 69 -12.94 -0.08 13.89
C ALA A 69 -11.94 -0.79 14.83
N GLY A 70 -11.02 -0.05 15.46
CA GLY A 70 -10.07 -0.62 16.41
C GLY A 70 -9.01 -1.56 15.79
N ILE A 71 -8.75 -1.44 14.47
CA ILE A 71 -7.73 -2.27 13.81
C ILE A 71 -6.31 -1.80 14.19
N GLY A 72 -6.12 -0.51 14.37
CA GLY A 72 -4.85 0.09 14.72
C GLY A 72 -4.95 1.60 14.87
N TRP A 73 -3.82 2.28 14.93
CA TRP A 73 -3.77 3.74 15.05
C TRP A 73 -3.26 4.40 13.78
N TYR A 74 -3.54 5.68 13.62
CA TYR A 74 -3.08 6.48 12.50
C TYR A 74 -1.61 6.87 12.71
N GLY A 75 -0.72 6.31 11.91
CA GLY A 75 0.72 6.54 12.00
C GLY A 75 1.15 7.92 11.50
N ARG A 76 2.35 8.35 11.90
CA ARG A 76 2.96 9.59 11.41
C ARG A 76 3.28 9.56 9.90
N ASN A 77 3.33 8.37 9.30
CA ASN A 77 3.46 8.17 7.84
C ASN A 77 2.11 8.18 7.10
N ALA A 78 1.03 8.57 7.77
CA ALA A 78 -0.34 8.57 7.26
C ALA A 78 -0.89 7.17 6.87
N ASN A 79 -0.25 6.09 7.27
CA ASN A 79 -0.78 4.73 7.19
C ASN A 79 -1.42 4.32 8.52
N VAL A 80 -2.29 3.31 8.48
CA VAL A 80 -2.74 2.64 9.70
C VAL A 80 -1.66 1.66 10.14
N LEU A 81 -1.33 1.65 11.42
CA LEU A 81 -0.36 0.75 12.02
C LEU A 81 -1.10 -0.25 12.92
N LEU A 82 -0.93 -1.54 12.63
CA LEU A 82 -1.39 -2.60 13.51
C LEU A 82 -0.36 -2.84 14.62
N PRO A 83 -0.81 -3.08 15.86
CA PRO A 83 0.08 -3.43 16.97
C PRO A 83 1.05 -4.56 16.59
N GLY A 84 2.36 -4.31 16.75
CA GLY A 84 3.43 -5.27 16.45
C GLY A 84 3.63 -5.68 14.99
N ARG A 85 2.78 -5.22 14.05
CA ARG A 85 2.80 -5.62 12.63
C ARG A 85 3.05 -4.48 11.64
N GLY A 86 2.98 -3.23 12.09
CA GLY A 86 3.18 -2.06 11.23
C GLY A 86 2.07 -1.86 10.22
N SER A 87 2.42 -1.42 9.00
CA SER A 87 1.46 -1.07 7.94
C SER A 87 1.50 -1.99 6.71
N TRP A 88 2.08 -3.19 6.84
CA TRP A 88 2.23 -4.17 5.75
C TRP A 88 0.93 -4.94 5.48
N PHE A 89 -0.12 -4.22 5.07
CA PHE A 89 -1.43 -4.81 4.74
C PHE A 89 -2.25 -3.87 3.85
N VAL A 90 -3.23 -4.41 3.16
CA VAL A 90 -4.29 -3.68 2.45
C VAL A 90 -5.58 -3.72 3.26
N LEU A 91 -6.42 -2.70 3.10
CA LEU A 91 -7.66 -2.52 3.84
C LEU A 91 -8.88 -2.76 2.96
N GLY A 92 -9.96 -3.20 3.59
CA GLY A 92 -11.29 -3.25 3.01
C GLY A 92 -12.34 -3.34 4.10
N ALA A 93 -13.59 -3.16 3.76
CA ALA A 93 -14.70 -3.12 4.69
C ALA A 93 -15.96 -3.79 4.13
N VAL A 94 -16.84 -4.23 5.03
CA VAL A 94 -18.24 -4.51 4.74
C VAL A 94 -19.06 -3.42 5.42
N VAL A 95 -19.84 -2.69 4.62
CA VAL A 95 -20.84 -1.75 5.12
C VAL A 95 -22.14 -2.51 5.29
N THR A 96 -22.75 -2.43 6.47
CA THR A 96 -23.97 -3.20 6.82
C THR A 96 -24.85 -2.40 7.76
N ASP A 97 -26.14 -2.73 7.76
CA ASP A 97 -27.13 -2.26 8.75
C ASP A 97 -27.30 -3.20 9.94
N ALA A 98 -26.52 -4.28 10.00
CA ALA A 98 -26.51 -5.19 11.15
C ALA A 98 -26.08 -4.44 12.41
N ALA A 99 -26.82 -4.66 13.51
CA ALA A 99 -26.50 -4.09 14.82
C ALA A 99 -25.31 -4.79 15.47
N LEU A 100 -24.10 -4.46 15.00
CA LEU A 100 -22.86 -5.01 15.53
C LEU A 100 -22.33 -4.13 16.68
N PRO A 101 -21.78 -4.72 17.75
CA PRO A 101 -21.15 -3.95 18.81
C PRO A 101 -19.91 -3.22 18.24
N PRO A 102 -19.67 -1.95 18.59
CA PRO A 102 -18.46 -1.25 18.19
C PRO A 102 -17.22 -1.89 18.86
N SER A 103 -16.11 -1.88 18.17
CA SER A 103 -14.80 -2.23 18.74
C SER A 103 -14.22 -1.06 19.54
N ASP A 104 -13.45 -1.36 20.56
CA ASP A 104 -12.67 -0.33 21.26
C ASP A 104 -11.54 0.20 20.37
N PRO A 105 -11.24 1.50 20.42
CA PRO A 105 -10.08 2.07 19.74
C PRO A 105 -8.76 1.43 20.24
N VAL A 106 -7.76 1.35 19.37
CA VAL A 106 -6.40 0.97 19.78
C VAL A 106 -5.71 2.18 20.38
N ASP A 107 -5.41 2.12 21.68
CA ASP A 107 -4.76 3.20 22.43
C ASP A 107 -3.21 3.08 22.35
N GLU A 108 -2.70 2.95 21.16
CA GLU A 108 -1.26 2.97 20.87
C GLU A 108 -0.93 4.14 19.93
N GLY A 109 0.36 4.47 19.81
CA GLY A 109 0.77 5.57 18.95
C GLY A 109 2.26 5.56 18.65
N CYS A 110 2.65 6.47 17.77
CA CYS A 110 4.05 6.63 17.35
C CYS A 110 4.93 7.32 18.42
N GLY A 111 4.36 7.86 19.49
CA GLY A 111 5.10 8.62 20.50
C GLY A 111 5.92 9.75 19.87
N THR A 112 7.20 9.82 20.20
CA THR A 112 8.16 10.83 19.67
C THR A 112 8.88 10.37 18.40
N CYS A 113 8.62 9.16 17.90
CA CYS A 113 9.32 8.59 16.74
C CYS A 113 9.09 9.43 15.47
N ARG A 114 10.17 9.73 14.74
CA ARG A 114 10.14 10.51 13.48
C ARG A 114 10.74 9.77 12.28
N ARG A 115 11.10 8.49 12.42
CA ARG A 115 11.87 7.75 11.40
C ARG A 115 11.24 7.82 9.99
N CYS A 116 9.92 7.71 9.88
CA CYS A 116 9.24 7.79 8.58
C CYS A 116 9.28 9.20 7.96
N ILE A 117 9.28 10.25 8.79
CA ILE A 117 9.40 11.65 8.35
C ILE A 117 10.81 11.87 7.81
N ASP A 118 11.82 11.51 8.61
CA ASP A 118 13.23 11.71 8.30
C ASP A 118 13.70 10.77 7.15
N GLY A 119 13.10 9.59 7.04
CA GLY A 119 13.36 8.61 5.98
C GLY A 119 12.59 8.84 4.68
N CYS A 120 11.71 9.85 4.60
CA CYS A 120 11.00 10.14 3.36
C CYS A 120 11.92 10.83 2.35
N PRO A 121 12.26 10.20 1.20
CA PRO A 121 13.31 10.69 0.30
C PRO A 121 12.97 12.01 -0.39
N THR A 122 11.71 12.43 -0.37
CA THR A 122 11.23 13.69 -0.96
C THR A 122 10.71 14.67 0.09
N GLY A 123 10.71 14.28 1.37
CA GLY A 123 10.08 15.05 2.45
C GLY A 123 8.57 15.25 2.22
N ALA A 124 7.90 14.27 1.65
CA ALA A 124 6.45 14.32 1.39
C ALA A 124 5.62 14.30 2.68
N ILE A 125 6.13 13.73 3.77
CA ILE A 125 5.48 13.76 5.08
C ILE A 125 5.81 15.11 5.72
N VAL A 126 4.93 16.08 5.53
CA VAL A 126 5.17 17.50 5.91
C VAL A 126 4.90 17.74 7.39
N GLU A 127 3.99 16.97 7.99
CA GLU A 127 3.67 16.96 9.42
C GLU A 127 3.32 15.51 9.84
N PRO A 128 3.33 15.18 11.13
CA PRO A 128 2.89 13.88 11.60
C PRO A 128 1.48 13.52 11.09
N GLY A 129 1.39 12.46 10.28
CA GLY A 129 0.13 12.02 9.69
C GLY A 129 -0.35 12.81 8.47
N VAL A 130 0.42 13.82 8.00
CA VAL A 130 0.06 14.65 6.84
C VAL A 130 1.07 14.46 5.71
N VAL A 131 0.57 14.02 4.56
CA VAL A 131 1.38 13.79 3.34
C VAL A 131 0.98 14.78 2.26
N ASP A 132 1.95 15.54 1.74
CA ASP A 132 1.78 16.25 0.47
C ASP A 132 1.93 15.22 -0.68
N ALA A 133 0.81 14.80 -1.25
CA ALA A 133 0.78 13.79 -2.30
C ALA A 133 1.62 14.19 -3.52
N ARG A 134 1.71 15.47 -3.85
CA ARG A 134 2.49 16.00 -5.01
C ARG A 134 4.00 15.78 -4.86
N ARG A 135 4.45 15.44 -3.66
CA ARG A 135 5.83 15.10 -3.32
C ARG A 135 6.02 13.60 -3.05
N CYS A 136 4.93 12.85 -2.84
CA CYS A 136 4.98 11.43 -2.51
C CYS A 136 5.32 10.60 -3.75
N LEU A 137 6.41 9.82 -3.69
CA LEU A 137 6.82 8.97 -4.83
C LEU A 137 5.75 7.95 -5.20
N ALA A 138 5.01 7.39 -4.23
CA ALA A 138 3.93 6.46 -4.51
C ALA A 138 2.79 7.12 -5.34
N TRP A 139 2.54 8.41 -5.14
CA TRP A 139 1.59 9.16 -5.97
C TRP A 139 2.20 9.57 -7.31
N LEU A 140 3.46 10.05 -7.31
CA LEU A 140 4.13 10.53 -8.53
C LEU A 140 4.26 9.45 -9.59
N VAL A 141 4.48 8.19 -9.21
CA VAL A 141 4.51 7.05 -10.15
C VAL A 141 3.11 6.60 -10.61
N GLN A 142 2.06 7.25 -10.18
CA GLN A 142 0.68 7.00 -10.61
C GLN A 142 0.04 8.23 -11.26
N ALA A 143 0.65 9.39 -11.10
CA ALA A 143 0.15 10.64 -11.66
C ALA A 143 0.47 10.74 -13.16
N PRO A 144 -0.46 11.28 -13.98
CA PRO A 144 -0.18 11.49 -15.40
C PRO A 144 0.96 12.47 -15.61
N GLY A 145 1.69 12.29 -16.69
CA GLY A 145 2.79 13.17 -17.10
C GLY A 145 4.16 12.74 -16.58
N SER A 146 5.15 13.59 -16.76
CA SER A 146 6.54 13.29 -16.40
C SER A 146 6.83 13.62 -14.95
N ILE A 147 7.58 12.74 -14.28
CA ILE A 147 8.08 12.97 -12.91
C ILE A 147 8.99 14.21 -12.89
N PRO A 148 8.72 15.20 -12.02
CA PRO A 148 9.53 16.42 -11.92
C PRO A 148 11.01 16.10 -11.68
N ARG A 149 11.90 16.83 -12.36
CA ARG A 149 13.36 16.57 -12.29
C ARG A 149 13.90 16.56 -10.86
N VAL A 150 13.35 17.40 -9.99
CA VAL A 150 13.77 17.49 -8.57
C VAL A 150 13.58 16.17 -7.81
N TYR A 151 12.63 15.32 -8.22
CA TYR A 151 12.33 14.05 -7.55
C TYR A 151 12.96 12.82 -8.23
N ARG A 152 13.54 12.95 -9.43
CA ARG A 152 14.09 11.80 -10.17
C ARG A 152 15.23 11.12 -9.45
N LYS A 153 16.10 11.88 -8.76
CA LYS A 153 17.16 11.27 -7.93
C LYS A 153 16.58 10.49 -6.76
N ALA A 154 15.56 11.03 -6.11
CA ALA A 154 14.87 10.37 -5.00
C ALA A 154 14.04 9.16 -5.46
N LEU A 155 13.52 9.19 -6.69
CA LEU A 155 12.83 8.05 -7.29
C LEU A 155 13.77 6.82 -7.38
N GLY A 156 15.04 7.04 -7.76
CA GLY A 156 16.00 5.94 -7.91
C GLY A 156 15.48 4.85 -8.85
N GLY A 157 15.69 3.60 -8.49
CA GLY A 157 15.23 2.44 -9.24
C GLY A 157 13.80 1.98 -8.89
N ARG A 158 12.84 2.86 -8.63
CA ARG A 158 11.44 2.46 -8.38
C ARG A 158 10.64 2.47 -9.67
N LEU A 159 10.05 1.33 -10.01
CA LEU A 159 9.09 1.23 -11.11
C LEU A 159 7.69 1.65 -10.63
N TYR A 160 7.24 1.09 -9.49
CA TYR A 160 5.89 1.35 -9.01
C TYR A 160 5.81 1.32 -7.48
N GLY A 161 5.20 2.38 -6.90
CA GLY A 161 5.04 2.53 -5.45
C GLY A 161 6.32 2.97 -4.72
N CYS A 162 6.19 3.14 -3.41
CA CYS A 162 7.27 3.51 -2.51
C CYS A 162 6.96 3.04 -1.10
N ASP A 163 7.84 2.26 -0.50
CA ASP A 163 7.68 1.68 0.84
C ASP A 163 8.59 2.31 1.90
N ASP A 164 9.41 3.32 1.54
CA ASP A 164 10.47 3.87 2.40
C ASP A 164 9.98 4.26 3.80
N CYS A 165 8.80 4.89 3.90
CA CYS A 165 8.23 5.28 5.19
C CYS A 165 7.72 4.09 6.02
N GLN A 166 7.48 2.94 5.40
CA GLN A 166 7.09 1.69 6.06
C GLN A 166 8.33 0.88 6.45
N GLU A 167 9.33 0.83 5.59
CA GLU A 167 10.59 0.10 5.81
C GLU A 167 11.35 0.61 7.04
N VAL A 168 11.37 1.92 7.27
CA VAL A 168 12.02 2.53 8.44
C VAL A 168 11.17 2.49 9.71
N CYS A 169 9.91 2.04 9.62
CA CYS A 169 9.00 2.01 10.76
C CYS A 169 9.34 0.87 11.73
N PRO A 170 9.64 1.16 13.02
CA PRO A 170 10.02 0.14 13.96
C PRO A 170 8.87 -0.83 14.33
N VAL A 171 7.62 -0.39 14.18
CA VAL A 171 6.43 -1.21 14.54
C VAL A 171 6.30 -2.44 13.64
N GLY A 172 6.67 -2.32 12.35
CA GLY A 172 6.60 -3.42 11.39
C GLY A 172 7.92 -4.16 11.18
N ARG A 173 8.95 -3.86 11.95
CA ARG A 173 10.31 -4.38 11.69
C ARG A 173 10.45 -5.89 11.87
N SER A 174 9.72 -6.49 12.77
CA SER A 174 9.67 -7.95 12.97
C SER A 174 9.10 -8.70 11.77
N GLU A 175 8.23 -8.06 11.01
CA GLU A 175 7.62 -8.62 9.80
C GLU A 175 8.61 -8.65 8.62
N VAL A 176 9.57 -7.72 8.57
CA VAL A 176 10.61 -7.63 7.53
C VAL A 176 11.63 -8.76 7.63
N VAL A 177 11.86 -9.28 8.83
CA VAL A 177 12.96 -10.23 9.13
C VAL A 177 12.50 -11.69 9.02
N ALA A 178 11.19 -11.97 9.11
CA ALA A 178 10.67 -13.32 9.32
C ALA A 178 10.67 -14.20 8.05
N ASP A 179 10.71 -13.62 6.85
CA ASP A 179 10.60 -14.39 5.61
C ASP A 179 11.89 -14.30 4.79
N GLY A 180 12.70 -15.36 4.90
CA GLY A 180 13.97 -15.47 4.18
C GLY A 180 13.84 -15.75 2.69
N THR A 181 12.62 -15.84 2.14
CA THR A 181 12.38 -16.11 0.73
C THR A 181 12.51 -14.84 -0.11
N GLU A 182 13.31 -14.93 -1.18
CA GLU A 182 13.33 -13.90 -2.21
C GLU A 182 12.00 -13.92 -2.96
N ASP A 183 11.32 -12.79 -3.00
CA ASP A 183 10.12 -12.63 -3.82
C ASP A 183 10.55 -12.27 -5.24
N PRO A 184 10.40 -13.18 -6.22
CA PRO A 184 10.82 -12.93 -7.60
C PRO A 184 10.05 -11.79 -8.28
N THR A 185 8.96 -11.33 -7.67
CA THR A 185 8.16 -10.19 -8.15
C THR A 185 8.56 -8.87 -7.52
N ALA A 186 9.59 -8.87 -6.66
CA ALA A 186 10.04 -7.68 -5.93
C ALA A 186 10.66 -6.61 -6.84
N ASP A 187 11.27 -7.04 -7.92
CA ASP A 187 11.91 -6.19 -8.92
C ASP A 187 11.90 -6.80 -10.32
N VAL A 188 12.23 -6.00 -11.32
CA VAL A 188 12.30 -6.40 -12.72
C VAL A 188 13.52 -5.74 -13.39
N GLU A 189 14.03 -6.33 -14.46
CA GLU A 189 15.07 -5.69 -15.28
C GLU A 189 14.50 -4.43 -15.97
N ALA A 190 15.23 -3.34 -15.91
CA ALA A 190 14.81 -2.09 -16.55
C ALA A 190 14.73 -2.24 -18.07
N VAL A 191 15.65 -3.02 -18.66
CA VAL A 191 15.68 -3.28 -20.10
C VAL A 191 14.42 -4.01 -20.55
N ASP A 192 13.98 -5.03 -19.77
CA ASP A 192 12.75 -5.78 -20.09
C ASP A 192 11.52 -4.88 -20.13
N VAL A 193 11.44 -3.88 -19.23
CA VAL A 193 10.32 -2.93 -19.21
C VAL A 193 10.39 -1.96 -20.39
N LEU A 194 11.59 -1.52 -20.77
CA LEU A 194 11.79 -0.58 -21.87
C LEU A 194 11.58 -1.22 -23.26
N GLU A 195 11.90 -2.51 -23.41
CA GLU A 195 11.78 -3.26 -24.66
C GLU A 195 10.41 -3.94 -24.83
N ALA A 196 9.67 -4.18 -23.74
CA ALA A 196 8.35 -4.77 -23.78
C ALA A 196 7.37 -3.95 -24.63
N ASP A 197 6.51 -4.61 -25.38
CA ASP A 197 5.43 -3.97 -26.08
C ASP A 197 4.26 -3.60 -25.13
N ASP A 198 3.28 -2.85 -25.64
CA ASP A 198 2.17 -2.35 -24.84
C ASP A 198 1.27 -3.48 -24.31
N HIS A 199 1.12 -4.56 -25.08
CA HIS A 199 0.34 -5.73 -24.68
C HIS A 199 1.03 -6.47 -23.52
N GLU A 200 2.32 -6.71 -23.63
CA GLU A 200 3.13 -7.36 -22.59
C GLU A 200 3.15 -6.56 -21.28
N LEU A 201 3.30 -5.23 -21.37
CA LEU A 201 3.23 -4.37 -20.20
C LEU A 201 1.86 -4.45 -19.51
N MET A 202 0.77 -4.49 -20.26
CA MET A 202 -0.57 -4.60 -19.70
C MET A 202 -0.87 -6.00 -19.16
N GLU A 203 -0.31 -7.07 -19.74
CA GLU A 203 -0.40 -8.42 -19.19
C GLU A 203 0.32 -8.51 -17.82
N ARG A 204 1.54 -7.98 -17.72
CA ARG A 204 2.36 -8.01 -16.51
C ARG A 204 1.86 -7.07 -15.40
N PHE A 205 1.49 -5.83 -15.78
CA PHE A 205 1.26 -4.74 -14.84
C PHE A 205 -0.15 -4.14 -14.90
N GLY A 206 -1.02 -4.61 -15.77
CA GLY A 206 -2.34 -4.05 -16.00
C GLY A 206 -3.29 -4.07 -14.81
N ARG A 207 -2.96 -4.80 -13.72
CA ARG A 207 -3.67 -4.75 -12.44
C ARG A 207 -3.38 -3.48 -11.64
N TRP A 208 -2.27 -2.78 -11.94
CA TRP A 208 -1.94 -1.53 -11.28
C TRP A 208 -2.82 -0.38 -11.77
N TYR A 209 -2.88 0.68 -10.97
CA TYR A 209 -3.40 1.94 -11.47
C TYR A 209 -2.39 2.53 -12.46
N ILE A 210 -2.71 2.50 -13.71
CA ILE A 210 -1.92 3.08 -14.81
C ILE A 210 -2.70 4.28 -15.34
N ALA A 211 -2.07 5.46 -15.34
CA ALA A 211 -2.69 6.70 -15.80
C ALA A 211 -3.28 6.52 -17.21
N GLU A 212 -4.55 6.87 -17.38
CA GLU A 212 -5.30 6.76 -18.63
C GLU A 212 -5.30 5.35 -19.26
N ARG A 213 -4.87 4.31 -18.50
CA ARG A 213 -4.64 2.95 -19.01
C ARG A 213 -3.62 2.90 -20.14
N ASP A 214 -2.70 3.87 -20.20
CA ASP A 214 -1.62 3.94 -21.18
C ASP A 214 -0.36 3.22 -20.67
N PRO A 215 0.00 2.04 -21.18
CA PRO A 215 1.16 1.28 -20.72
C PRO A 215 2.50 1.98 -20.97
N ARG A 216 2.57 2.92 -21.92
CA ARG A 216 3.77 3.75 -22.17
C ARG A 216 4.19 4.58 -20.96
N TYR A 217 3.27 4.77 -20.02
CA TYR A 217 3.53 5.41 -18.75
C TYR A 217 4.58 4.66 -17.89
N LEU A 218 4.75 3.36 -18.09
CA LEU A 218 5.71 2.53 -17.35
C LEU A 218 7.15 2.60 -17.91
N ARG A 219 7.34 3.23 -19.08
CA ARG A 219 8.64 3.41 -19.77
C ARG A 219 9.20 4.86 -19.57
#